data_92a85ba30f228aef7aadca781e23d538
#
_entry.id   92a85ba30f228aef7aadca781e23d538
#
_cell.length_a   1.000
_cell.length_b   1.000
_cell.length_c   1.000
_cell.angle_alpha   90.00
_cell.angle_beta   90.00
_cell.angle_gamma   90.00
#
_symmetry.space_group_name_H-M   'P 1'
#
loop_
_entity.id
_entity.type
_entity.pdbx_description
1 polymer ?
#
loop_
_entity_poly.entity_id
_entity_poly.type
_entity_poly.pdbx_seq_one_letter_code
_entity_poly.pdbx_strand_id
1 'polypeptide(L)'
;MSLDTQAVINVADIPLGSVSHGDRFAVGTGEIGAALGLLTLGCMLHVVPPGKTAFPFHRHHGCDEMFVILSGSGEYRFGDSRMPVRAGDCLGAPAGGEAHQIINTGQEELRYLGLSNVPAADLVEYPDSGKIGIGVGAKGVHYENATFKKRGRLTPAEYWDGED
;
A
#
# COMPACT_ATOMS: atom_id res chain seq x y z
N MET A 1 -22.26 10.93 9.06
CA MET A 1 -22.03 10.16 10.29
C MET A 1 -20.70 10.62 10.85
N SER A 2 -20.70 11.16 12.08
CA SER A 2 -19.46 11.40 12.83
C SER A 2 -18.84 10.01 13.06
N LEU A 3 -17.68 9.75 12.50
CA LEU A 3 -16.88 8.61 12.95
C LEU A 3 -16.51 8.94 14.40
N ASP A 4 -16.88 8.06 15.32
CA ASP A 4 -16.37 8.13 16.71
C ASP A 4 -14.85 7.91 16.63
N THR A 5 -14.13 9.03 16.53
CA THR A 5 -12.66 8.98 16.45
C THR A 5 -12.12 8.65 17.84
N GLN A 6 -11.34 7.60 17.93
CA GLN A 6 -10.65 7.21 19.15
C GLN A 6 -9.33 7.98 19.24
N ALA A 7 -8.99 8.47 20.43
CA ALA A 7 -7.69 9.12 20.65
C ALA A 7 -6.54 8.09 20.86
N VAL A 8 -6.88 6.85 21.21
CA VAL A 8 -5.93 5.76 21.47
C VAL A 8 -6.50 4.46 20.93
N ILE A 9 -5.69 3.73 20.21
CA ILE A 9 -6.03 2.42 19.64
C ILE A 9 -4.89 1.44 19.94
N ASN A 10 -5.23 0.26 20.43
CA ASN A 10 -4.28 -0.84 20.47
C ASN A 10 -4.29 -1.57 19.13
N VAL A 11 -3.12 -1.74 18.53
CA VAL A 11 -2.96 -2.42 17.23
C VAL A 11 -3.49 -3.86 17.25
N ALA A 12 -3.45 -4.53 18.43
CA ALA A 12 -3.97 -5.89 18.57
C ALA A 12 -5.50 -5.97 18.49
N ASP A 13 -6.20 -4.87 18.76
CA ASP A 13 -7.67 -4.80 18.82
C ASP A 13 -8.30 -4.27 17.54
N ILE A 14 -7.49 -3.90 16.53
CA ILE A 14 -7.97 -3.39 15.25
C ILE A 14 -8.68 -4.50 14.46
N PRO A 15 -9.94 -4.29 14.04
CA PRO A 15 -10.62 -5.22 13.17
C PRO A 15 -9.91 -5.36 11.83
N LEU A 16 -9.71 -6.60 11.38
CA LEU A 16 -9.07 -6.87 10.09
C LEU A 16 -10.11 -7.11 8.99
N GLY A 17 -10.01 -6.33 7.92
CA GLY A 17 -10.54 -6.70 6.62
C GLY A 17 -9.65 -7.76 5.97
N SER A 18 -10.14 -8.47 4.96
CA SER A 18 -9.35 -9.48 4.23
C SER A 18 -9.37 -9.18 2.75
N VAL A 19 -8.17 -9.17 2.15
CA VAL A 19 -7.97 -9.05 0.70
C VAL A 19 -7.19 -10.26 0.23
N SER A 20 -7.67 -10.92 -0.85
CA SER A 20 -6.96 -12.04 -1.45
C SER A 20 -7.14 -12.07 -2.97
N HIS A 21 -6.16 -12.60 -3.69
CA HIS A 21 -6.24 -12.82 -5.13
C HIS A 21 -5.33 -13.95 -5.57
N GLY A 22 -5.92 -14.97 -6.20
CA GLY A 22 -5.22 -16.21 -6.56
C GLY A 22 -4.52 -16.85 -5.37
N ASP A 23 -3.52 -17.66 -5.62
CA ASP A 23 -2.77 -18.35 -4.56
C ASP A 23 -1.64 -17.51 -3.95
N ARG A 24 -1.25 -16.43 -4.62
CA ARG A 24 -0.09 -15.62 -4.25
C ARG A 24 -0.41 -14.53 -3.23
N PHE A 25 -1.55 -13.87 -3.36
CA PHE A 25 -1.86 -12.67 -2.60
C PHE A 25 -2.87 -12.95 -1.49
N ALA A 26 -2.52 -12.61 -0.26
CA ALA A 26 -3.44 -12.57 0.87
C ALA A 26 -2.90 -11.63 1.95
N VAL A 27 -3.76 -10.77 2.47
CA VAL A 27 -3.42 -9.86 3.56
C VAL A 27 -4.66 -9.50 4.38
N GLY A 28 -4.53 -9.47 5.68
CA GLY A 28 -5.45 -8.80 6.58
C GLY A 28 -5.06 -7.33 6.70
N THR A 29 -6.02 -6.41 6.60
CA THR A 29 -5.78 -4.97 6.68
C THR A 29 -6.60 -4.33 7.79
N GLY A 30 -5.98 -3.52 8.64
CA GLY A 30 -6.65 -2.80 9.74
C GLY A 30 -6.40 -1.28 9.63
N GLU A 31 -7.48 -0.51 9.53
CA GLU A 31 -7.48 0.94 9.27
C GLU A 31 -7.22 1.75 10.54
N ILE A 32 -5.95 1.98 10.89
CA ILE A 32 -5.55 2.73 12.09
C ILE A 32 -5.74 4.23 11.87
N GLY A 33 -5.24 4.77 10.75
CA GLY A 33 -5.29 6.20 10.48
C GLY A 33 -6.72 6.74 10.46
N ALA A 34 -7.63 6.05 9.78
CA ALA A 34 -9.04 6.42 9.72
C ALA A 34 -9.73 6.33 11.09
N ALA A 35 -9.45 5.30 11.87
CA ALA A 35 -10.02 5.11 13.21
C ALA A 35 -9.54 6.19 14.21
N LEU A 36 -8.32 6.71 14.01
CA LEU A 36 -7.77 7.86 14.76
C LEU A 36 -8.24 9.23 14.20
N GLY A 37 -8.99 9.26 13.09
CA GLY A 37 -9.46 10.50 12.45
C GLY A 37 -8.37 11.28 11.71
N LEU A 38 -7.28 10.64 11.29
CA LEU A 38 -6.20 11.27 10.54
C LEU A 38 -6.64 11.50 9.08
N LEU A 39 -6.31 12.67 8.53
CA LEU A 39 -6.72 13.06 7.18
C LEU A 39 -5.57 13.10 6.17
N THR A 40 -4.35 13.33 6.65
CA THR A 40 -3.16 13.53 5.80
C THR A 40 -2.06 12.49 6.00
N LEU A 41 -2.25 11.63 6.99
CA LEU A 41 -1.36 10.52 7.29
C LEU A 41 -2.15 9.22 7.25
N GLY A 42 -1.84 8.36 6.29
CA GLY A 42 -2.29 6.98 6.24
C GLY A 42 -1.52 6.13 7.26
N CYS A 43 -2.23 5.28 7.99
CA CYS A 43 -1.61 4.25 8.82
C CYS A 43 -2.51 3.02 8.80
N MET A 44 -1.94 1.89 8.42
CA MET A 44 -2.66 0.62 8.28
C MET A 44 -1.84 -0.52 8.88
N LEU A 45 -2.48 -1.39 9.64
CA LEU A 45 -1.92 -2.68 10.00
C LEU A 45 -2.07 -3.65 8.85
N HIS A 46 -0.99 -4.34 8.51
CA HIS A 46 -1.00 -5.45 7.55
C HIS A 46 -0.62 -6.75 8.25
N VAL A 47 -1.35 -7.81 7.96
CA VAL A 47 -1.10 -9.16 8.47
C VAL A 47 -1.04 -10.12 7.29
N VAL A 48 0.15 -10.57 6.95
CA VAL A 48 0.40 -11.41 5.76
C VAL A 48 0.64 -12.85 6.20
N PRO A 49 -0.19 -13.82 5.78
CA PRO A 49 0.02 -15.23 6.12
C PRO A 49 1.33 -15.79 5.54
N PRO A 50 1.87 -16.89 6.10
CA PRO A 50 3.06 -17.56 5.58
C PRO A 50 2.96 -17.88 4.09
N GLY A 51 4.02 -17.63 3.33
CA GLY A 51 4.12 -17.87 1.90
C GLY A 51 3.32 -16.92 1.01
N LYS A 52 2.66 -15.90 1.59
CA LYS A 52 1.85 -14.93 0.84
C LYS A 52 2.58 -13.60 0.66
N THR A 53 2.05 -12.83 -0.27
CA THR A 53 2.47 -11.48 -0.59
C THR A 53 1.28 -10.54 -0.35
N ALA A 54 1.51 -9.40 0.28
CA ALA A 54 0.44 -8.46 0.59
C ALA A 54 -0.18 -7.86 -0.68
N PHE A 55 0.67 -7.24 -1.52
CA PHE A 55 0.24 -6.49 -2.70
C PHE A 55 1.15 -6.78 -3.90
N PRO A 56 0.70 -6.45 -5.13
CA PRO A 56 1.56 -6.49 -6.32
C PRO A 56 2.82 -5.64 -6.15
N PHE A 57 3.89 -5.98 -6.86
CA PHE A 57 5.08 -5.15 -6.98
C PHE A 57 4.71 -3.83 -7.64
N HIS A 58 4.91 -2.70 -6.94
CA HIS A 58 4.44 -1.38 -7.38
C HIS A 58 5.31 -0.25 -6.86
N ARG A 59 5.16 0.92 -7.47
CA ARG A 59 5.70 2.19 -6.98
C ARG A 59 4.68 3.30 -7.10
N HIS A 60 4.75 4.23 -6.18
CA HIS A 60 3.97 5.45 -6.16
C HIS A 60 4.79 6.62 -6.69
N HIS A 61 4.18 7.50 -7.47
CA HIS A 61 4.84 8.72 -7.94
C HIS A 61 4.56 9.94 -7.08
N GLY A 62 3.47 9.94 -6.32
CA GLY A 62 3.07 11.06 -5.44
C GLY A 62 3.03 10.71 -3.96
N CYS A 63 3.21 9.45 -3.58
CA CYS A 63 3.07 8.98 -2.21
C CYS A 63 4.39 8.43 -1.68
N ASP A 64 4.85 8.96 -0.54
CA ASP A 64 5.88 8.33 0.27
C ASP A 64 5.25 7.25 1.14
N GLU A 65 5.88 6.09 1.22
CA GLU A 65 5.48 5.04 2.14
C GLU A 65 6.62 4.61 3.05
N MET A 66 6.27 4.28 4.27
CA MET A 66 7.19 3.68 5.25
C MET A 66 6.51 2.47 5.89
N PHE A 67 7.27 1.41 6.09
CA PHE A 67 6.76 0.22 6.77
C PHE A 67 7.59 -0.07 8.02
N VAL A 68 6.92 -0.47 9.10
CA VAL A 68 7.56 -0.87 10.35
C VAL A 68 7.17 -2.30 10.66
N ILE A 69 8.12 -3.22 10.64
CA ILE A 69 7.87 -4.63 10.93
C ILE A 69 7.66 -4.82 12.42
N LEU A 70 6.48 -5.30 12.81
CA LEU A 70 6.10 -5.52 14.21
C LEU A 70 6.47 -6.92 14.68
N SER A 71 6.20 -7.94 13.85
CA SER A 71 6.51 -9.34 14.15
C SER A 71 6.63 -10.18 12.90
N GLY A 72 7.22 -11.36 13.02
CA GLY A 72 7.50 -12.26 11.91
C GLY A 72 8.77 -11.86 11.15
N SER A 73 8.97 -12.50 10.01
CA SER A 73 10.09 -12.26 9.10
C SER A 73 9.65 -12.47 7.65
N GLY A 74 10.37 -11.87 6.73
CA GLY A 74 10.04 -11.95 5.32
C GLY A 74 11.12 -11.36 4.44
N GLU A 75 10.71 -10.91 3.27
CA GLU A 75 11.57 -10.30 2.28
C GLU A 75 10.97 -9.00 1.77
N TYR A 76 11.79 -7.95 1.67
CA TYR A 76 11.48 -6.71 0.99
C TYR A 76 12.13 -6.70 -0.39
N ARG A 77 11.32 -6.79 -1.43
CA ARG A 77 11.75 -6.57 -2.82
C ARG A 77 11.69 -5.07 -3.09
N PHE A 78 12.84 -4.48 -3.48
CA PHE A 78 12.97 -3.06 -3.78
C PHE A 78 13.82 -2.89 -5.04
N GLY A 79 13.20 -2.47 -6.14
CA GLY A 79 13.81 -2.54 -7.47
C GLY A 79 14.22 -3.98 -7.80
N ASP A 80 15.47 -4.14 -8.18
CA ASP A 80 16.08 -5.46 -8.49
C ASP A 80 16.63 -6.18 -7.24
N SER A 81 16.61 -5.52 -6.10
CA SER A 81 17.16 -6.05 -4.86
C SER A 81 16.10 -6.80 -4.03
N ARG A 82 16.56 -7.78 -3.25
CA ARG A 82 15.76 -8.51 -2.26
C ARG A 82 16.51 -8.54 -0.95
N MET A 83 15.87 -8.06 0.10
CA MET A 83 16.47 -7.90 1.41
C MET A 83 15.63 -8.65 2.45
N PRO A 84 16.25 -9.50 3.29
CA PRO A 84 15.52 -10.11 4.40
C PRO A 84 15.10 -9.02 5.41
N VAL A 85 13.90 -9.19 5.96
CA VAL A 85 13.33 -8.28 6.96
C VAL A 85 12.80 -9.05 8.16
N ARG A 86 12.84 -8.39 9.34
CA ARG A 86 12.40 -8.95 10.61
C ARG A 86 11.82 -7.87 11.52
N ALA A 87 11.25 -8.30 12.62
CA ALA A 87 10.71 -7.38 13.63
C ALA A 87 11.72 -6.30 14.04
N GLY A 88 11.29 -5.04 14.06
CA GLY A 88 12.08 -3.85 14.34
C GLY A 88 12.64 -3.14 13.11
N ASP A 89 12.62 -3.77 11.94
CA ASP A 89 13.08 -3.12 10.71
C ASP A 89 12.10 -2.06 10.23
N CYS A 90 12.66 -0.95 9.70
CA CYS A 90 11.94 0.11 9.01
C CYS A 90 12.30 0.09 7.53
N LEU A 91 11.28 0.07 6.66
CA LEU A 91 11.44 0.02 5.22
C LEU A 91 10.91 1.33 4.64
N GLY A 92 11.54 1.85 3.60
CA GLY A 92 11.12 3.07 2.92
C GLY A 92 10.82 2.84 1.45
N ALA A 93 9.78 3.50 0.95
CA ALA A 93 9.43 3.57 -0.46
C ALA A 93 9.08 5.02 -0.82
N PRO A 94 10.09 5.84 -1.16
CA PRO A 94 9.87 7.25 -1.47
C PRO A 94 9.12 7.43 -2.80
N ALA A 95 8.34 8.50 -2.88
CA ALA A 95 7.62 8.90 -4.09
C ALA A 95 8.58 9.02 -5.29
N GLY A 96 8.19 8.43 -6.42
CA GLY A 96 9.01 8.37 -7.63
C GLY A 96 10.27 7.49 -7.52
N GLY A 97 10.44 6.77 -6.40
CA GLY A 97 11.54 5.83 -6.18
C GLY A 97 11.34 4.49 -6.85
N GLU A 98 12.07 3.48 -6.38
CA GLU A 98 11.97 2.12 -6.88
C GLU A 98 10.63 1.45 -6.49
N ALA A 99 10.18 0.53 -7.35
CA ALA A 99 9.04 -0.30 -7.01
C ALA A 99 9.37 -1.23 -5.84
N HIS A 100 8.36 -1.57 -5.05
CA HIS A 100 8.54 -2.35 -3.84
C HIS A 100 7.44 -3.40 -3.63
N GLN A 101 7.74 -4.38 -2.79
CA GLN A 101 6.82 -5.44 -2.42
C GLN A 101 7.30 -6.13 -1.14
N ILE A 102 6.39 -6.41 -0.22
CA ILE A 102 6.67 -7.16 1.00
C ILE A 102 6.11 -8.58 0.84
N ILE A 103 6.95 -9.57 1.09
CA ILE A 103 6.65 -11.00 0.91
C ILE A 103 6.90 -11.71 2.24
N ASN A 104 5.94 -12.44 2.73
CA ASN A 104 6.15 -13.30 3.88
C ASN A 104 6.83 -14.60 3.45
N THR A 105 8.12 -14.71 3.67
CA THR A 105 8.92 -15.92 3.44
C THR A 105 9.14 -16.75 4.72
N GLY A 106 8.60 -16.26 5.85
CA GLY A 106 8.67 -16.92 7.16
C GLY A 106 7.61 -18.01 7.33
N GLN A 107 7.58 -18.60 8.52
CA GLN A 107 6.64 -19.67 8.90
C GLN A 107 5.45 -19.16 9.72
N GLU A 108 5.51 -17.90 10.18
CA GLU A 108 4.48 -17.23 10.97
C GLU A 108 3.92 -16.04 10.22
N GLU A 109 2.85 -15.44 10.72
CA GLU A 109 2.32 -14.19 10.16
C GLU A 109 3.37 -13.08 10.20
N LEU A 110 3.55 -12.39 9.08
CA LEU A 110 4.32 -11.17 9.00
C LEU A 110 3.38 -9.98 9.25
N ARG A 111 3.59 -9.29 10.36
CA ARG A 111 2.77 -8.15 10.77
C ARG A 111 3.58 -6.87 10.68
N TYR A 112 3.04 -5.85 10.03
CA TYR A 112 3.71 -4.56 9.90
C TYR A 112 2.71 -3.40 9.80
N LEU A 113 3.16 -2.22 10.20
CA LEU A 113 2.46 -0.97 9.92
C LEU A 113 2.93 -0.44 8.56
N GLY A 114 1.98 -0.05 7.73
CA GLY A 114 2.21 0.79 6.56
C GLY A 114 1.77 2.21 6.86
N LEU A 115 2.67 3.15 6.71
CA LEU A 115 2.43 4.58 6.86
C LEU A 115 2.62 5.26 5.51
N SER A 116 1.79 6.24 5.21
CA SER A 116 1.88 7.00 3.96
C SER A 116 1.37 8.42 4.15
N ASN A 117 1.91 9.36 3.38
CA ASN A 117 1.21 10.62 3.17
C ASN A 117 -0.03 10.37 2.30
N VAL A 118 -0.94 11.35 2.26
CA VAL A 118 -2.16 11.27 1.45
C VAL A 118 -2.08 12.37 0.39
N PRO A 119 -1.48 12.11 -0.79
CA PRO A 119 -1.38 13.11 -1.85
C PRO A 119 -2.74 13.38 -2.50
N ALA A 120 -2.93 14.61 -3.00
CA ALA A 120 -4.15 14.96 -3.75
C ALA A 120 -4.28 14.20 -5.08
N ALA A 121 -3.16 13.75 -5.64
CA ALA A 121 -3.09 12.92 -6.84
C ALA A 121 -1.93 11.94 -6.70
N ASP A 122 -2.14 10.72 -7.20
CA ASP A 122 -1.10 9.71 -7.25
C ASP A 122 -1.21 8.88 -8.53
N LEU A 123 -0.06 8.52 -9.07
CA LEU A 123 0.09 7.55 -10.14
C LEU A 123 0.87 6.36 -9.58
N VAL A 124 0.32 5.18 -9.75
CA VAL A 124 0.92 3.91 -9.30
C VAL A 124 1.30 3.07 -10.50
N GLU A 125 2.55 2.68 -10.60
CA GLU A 125 3.01 1.72 -11.60
C GLU A 125 3.11 0.31 -11.01
N TYR A 126 2.81 -0.69 -11.84
CA TYR A 126 2.90 -2.12 -11.52
C TYR A 126 3.83 -2.79 -12.53
N PRO A 127 5.16 -2.77 -12.32
CA PRO A 127 6.15 -3.22 -13.32
C PRO A 127 5.94 -4.66 -13.77
N ASP A 128 5.62 -5.59 -12.86
CA ASP A 128 5.43 -7.02 -13.21
C ASP A 128 4.26 -7.24 -14.17
N SER A 129 3.28 -6.36 -14.24
CA SER A 129 2.09 -6.51 -15.08
C SER A 129 1.92 -5.43 -16.15
N GLY A 130 2.79 -4.43 -16.16
CA GLY A 130 2.74 -3.30 -17.10
C GLY A 130 1.48 -2.43 -16.95
N LYS A 131 0.82 -2.47 -15.78
CA LYS A 131 -0.34 -1.61 -15.50
C LYS A 131 0.09 -0.33 -14.83
N ILE A 132 -0.77 0.67 -14.97
CA ILE A 132 -0.78 1.87 -14.15
C ILE A 132 -2.12 2.04 -13.46
N GLY A 133 -2.13 2.70 -12.33
CA GLY A 133 -3.30 3.22 -11.65
C GLY A 133 -3.15 4.72 -11.44
N ILE A 134 -4.24 5.47 -11.59
CA ILE A 134 -4.28 6.91 -11.32
C ILE A 134 -5.42 7.16 -10.36
N GLY A 135 -5.15 7.93 -9.30
CA GLY A 135 -6.15 8.44 -8.37
C GLY A 135 -5.96 9.93 -8.16
N VAL A 136 -7.04 10.71 -8.26
CA VAL A 136 -7.01 12.16 -8.06
C VAL A 136 -8.20 12.58 -7.21
N GLY A 137 -7.97 13.52 -6.29
CA GLY A 137 -9.01 14.11 -5.47
C GLY A 137 -9.55 13.18 -4.38
N ALA A 138 -8.74 12.23 -3.92
CA ALA A 138 -9.06 11.47 -2.72
C ALA A 138 -9.13 12.42 -1.52
N LYS A 139 -10.12 12.21 -0.66
CA LYS A 139 -10.26 12.95 0.60
C LYS A 139 -9.96 12.00 1.75
N GLY A 140 -8.97 12.37 2.57
CA GLY A 140 -8.48 11.53 3.63
C GLY A 140 -7.76 10.28 3.06
N VAL A 141 -7.59 9.27 3.88
CA VAL A 141 -6.86 8.04 3.58
C VAL A 141 -7.61 7.05 2.66
N HIS A 142 -8.80 7.42 2.19
CA HIS A 142 -9.66 6.53 1.41
C HIS A 142 -9.54 6.80 -0.09
N TYR A 143 -8.71 6.03 -0.77
CA TYR A 143 -8.58 6.06 -2.23
C TYR A 143 -9.91 5.80 -2.96
N GLU A 144 -10.83 5.06 -2.33
CA GLU A 144 -12.18 4.83 -2.87
C GLU A 144 -12.95 6.13 -3.12
N ASN A 145 -12.66 7.18 -2.37
CA ASN A 145 -13.30 8.49 -2.47
C ASN A 145 -12.66 9.40 -3.54
N ALA A 146 -11.69 8.91 -4.32
CA ALA A 146 -11.09 9.69 -5.39
C ALA A 146 -12.13 10.09 -6.44
N THR A 147 -12.12 11.35 -6.82
CA THR A 147 -13.04 11.90 -7.84
C THR A 147 -12.71 11.40 -9.25
N PHE A 148 -11.46 11.05 -9.49
CA PHE A 148 -10.99 10.37 -10.70
C PHE A 148 -10.17 9.16 -10.31
N LYS A 149 -10.57 7.98 -10.81
CA LYS A 149 -9.89 6.72 -10.56
C LYS A 149 -9.89 5.86 -11.83
N LYS A 150 -8.71 5.58 -12.37
CA LYS A 150 -8.53 4.72 -13.52
C LYS A 150 -7.39 3.74 -13.30
N ARG A 151 -7.50 2.58 -13.91
CA ARG A 151 -6.44 1.58 -13.97
C ARG A 151 -6.43 0.91 -15.34
N GLY A 152 -5.26 0.82 -15.97
CA GLY A 152 -5.12 0.26 -17.29
C GLY A 152 -3.68 0.12 -17.71
N ARG A 153 -3.45 -0.10 -18.99
CA ARG A 153 -2.15 -0.01 -19.66
C ARG A 153 -2.16 1.21 -20.57
N LEU A 154 -1.07 1.95 -20.60
CA LEU A 154 -0.91 3.09 -21.51
C LEU A 154 -0.49 2.58 -22.87
N THR A 155 -1.09 3.16 -23.90
CA THR A 155 -0.61 3.09 -25.28
C THR A 155 0.01 4.44 -25.60
N PRO A 156 1.22 4.50 -26.17
CA PRO A 156 1.77 5.76 -26.65
C PRO A 156 0.82 6.42 -27.65
N ALA A 157 0.67 7.72 -27.53
CA ALA A 157 -0.10 8.56 -28.45
C ALA A 157 0.66 9.87 -28.65
N GLU A 158 0.53 10.43 -29.85
CA GLU A 158 1.01 11.78 -30.13
C GLU A 158 0.00 12.81 -29.58
N TYR A 159 0.47 14.06 -29.39
CA TYR A 159 -0.35 15.11 -28.75
C TYR A 159 -1.70 15.35 -29.45
N TRP A 160 -1.71 15.21 -30.78
CA TRP A 160 -2.90 15.49 -31.61
C TRP A 160 -3.68 14.24 -32.03
N ASP A 161 -3.31 13.04 -31.57
CA ASP A 161 -4.03 11.82 -31.92
C ASP A 161 -5.48 11.86 -31.44
N GLY A 162 -6.40 11.81 -32.39
CA GLY A 162 -7.84 11.79 -32.13
C GLY A 162 -8.49 13.15 -31.89
N GLU A 163 -7.79 14.25 -32.17
CA GLU A 163 -8.28 15.62 -31.97
C GLU A 163 -8.76 16.28 -33.30
N ASP A 164 -9.00 15.52 -34.38
CA ASP A 164 -9.48 16.01 -35.72
C ASP A 164 -10.97 16.34 -35.72
#